data_1dc5cb711db88d9d4f734ff45d226839
#
_entry.id   1dc5cb711db88d9d4f734ff45d226839
#
_cell.length_a   1.000
_cell.length_b   1.000
_cell.length_c   1.000
_cell.angle_alpha   90.00
_cell.angle_beta   90.00
_cell.angle_gamma   90.00
#
_symmetry.space_group_name_H-M   'P 1'
#
loop_
_entity.id
_entity.type
_entity.pdbx_description
1 polymer ?
#
loop_
_entity_poly.entity_id
_entity_poly.type
_entity_poly.pdbx_seq_one_letter_code
_entity_poly.pdbx_strand_id
1 'polypeptide(L)'
;DAGLSRGLGDVYKRQSYDKNFREDLFVKAIEVAENSHKDQFRASGDPYIIHPYEVCKSLIELKLDTETVITGLLHDVIEDTEFSKDELKKNFGDAIFGLVDGLTKIDFLEEKKTTRSEKEAENFRKLLISTAKDIRVLIIKLADRLHNIKTIHYFKDVEKRKRVSNETLLIYAPLAQRLGFENWKSILENISFKNLHPDIFNRINDKIDNTFKNLESSFIDLENLMKEQLSK
;
A
#
# COMPACT_ATOMS: atom_id res chain seq x y z
N ASP A 1 17.50 16.16 -4.61
CA ASP A 1 17.94 16.17 -3.18
C ASP A 1 16.85 15.72 -2.19
N ALA A 2 15.57 15.95 -2.44
CA ALA A 2 14.49 15.53 -1.55
C ALA A 2 14.26 14.00 -1.56
N GLY A 3 14.51 13.32 -2.66
CA GLY A 3 14.40 11.88 -2.81
C GLY A 3 15.49 11.13 -2.05
N LEU A 4 16.74 11.50 -2.27
CA LEU A 4 17.91 10.95 -1.54
C LEU A 4 17.81 11.16 -0.02
N SER A 5 17.31 12.32 0.42
CA SER A 5 17.11 12.61 1.85
C SER A 5 16.03 11.71 2.49
N ARG A 6 14.95 11.39 1.76
CA ARG A 6 13.92 10.44 2.22
C ARG A 6 14.46 9.01 2.23
N GLY A 7 15.18 8.59 1.19
CA GLY A 7 15.77 7.27 1.09
C GLY A 7 16.80 6.98 2.19
N LEU A 8 17.60 7.97 2.59
CA LEU A 8 18.58 7.83 3.69
C LEU A 8 17.89 7.57 5.04
N GLY A 9 16.76 8.20 5.34
CA GLY A 9 15.98 7.91 6.55
C GLY A 9 15.48 6.47 6.62
N ASP A 10 15.12 5.90 5.47
CA ASP A 10 14.65 4.52 5.36
C ASP A 10 15.81 3.50 5.44
N VAL A 11 17.01 3.85 4.97
CA VAL A 11 18.26 3.07 5.18
C VAL A 11 18.54 2.93 6.68
N TYR A 12 18.50 4.01 7.45
CA TYR A 12 18.70 3.96 8.89
C TYR A 12 17.69 3.06 9.62
N LYS A 13 16.43 3.17 9.28
CA LYS A 13 15.38 2.28 9.83
C LYS A 13 15.68 0.83 9.52
N ARG A 14 16.10 0.54 8.30
CA ARG A 14 16.36 -0.81 7.83
C ARG A 14 17.57 -1.43 8.54
N GLN A 15 18.68 -0.72 8.64
CA GLN A 15 19.89 -1.16 9.34
C GLN A 15 19.64 -1.51 10.81
N SER A 16 18.63 -0.90 11.45
CA SER A 16 18.32 -1.15 12.86
C SER A 16 17.81 -2.58 13.14
N TYR A 17 17.25 -3.29 12.15
CA TYR A 17 16.69 -4.63 12.34
C TYR A 17 17.25 -5.71 11.40
N ASP A 18 17.89 -5.35 10.30
CA ASP A 18 18.50 -6.30 9.35
C ASP A 18 20.01 -6.11 9.27
N LYS A 19 20.74 -7.00 9.96
CA LYS A 19 22.21 -6.99 9.96
C LYS A 19 22.85 -7.35 8.61
N ASN A 20 22.07 -7.96 7.72
CA ASN A 20 22.50 -8.37 6.38
C ASN A 20 21.98 -7.41 5.30
N PHE A 21 21.54 -6.23 5.70
CA PHE A 21 21.02 -5.25 4.76
C PHE A 21 22.09 -4.85 3.73
N ARG A 22 21.72 -4.98 2.46
CA ARG A 22 22.58 -4.62 1.33
C ARG A 22 22.33 -3.18 0.91
N GLU A 23 22.99 -2.26 1.61
CA GLU A 23 22.85 -0.83 1.39
C GLU A 23 23.23 -0.43 -0.04
N ASP A 24 24.33 -0.98 -0.56
CA ASP A 24 24.80 -0.77 -1.93
C ASP A 24 23.72 -1.06 -2.98
N LEU A 25 23.04 -2.19 -2.81
CA LEU A 25 21.99 -2.63 -3.73
C LEU A 25 20.72 -1.77 -3.57
N PHE A 26 20.42 -1.35 -2.34
CA PHE A 26 19.27 -0.48 -2.07
C PHE A 26 19.46 0.92 -2.66
N VAL A 27 20.64 1.54 -2.49
CA VAL A 27 20.98 2.83 -3.10
C VAL A 27 20.90 2.74 -4.63
N LYS A 28 21.46 1.68 -5.20
CA LYS A 28 21.34 1.42 -6.65
C LYS A 28 19.88 1.32 -7.12
N ALA A 29 19.01 0.69 -6.32
CA ALA A 29 17.59 0.57 -6.66
C ALA A 29 16.88 1.93 -6.63
N ILE A 30 17.24 2.80 -5.68
CA ILE A 30 16.76 4.19 -5.63
C ILE A 30 17.15 4.92 -6.92
N GLU A 31 18.45 4.89 -7.30
CA GLU A 31 18.95 5.56 -8.50
C GLU A 31 18.26 5.06 -9.77
N VAL A 32 18.05 3.75 -9.89
CA VAL A 32 17.35 3.17 -11.05
C VAL A 32 15.89 3.62 -11.06
N ALA A 33 15.17 3.56 -9.94
CA ALA A 33 13.77 3.97 -9.87
C ALA A 33 13.60 5.47 -10.17
N GLU A 34 14.46 6.34 -9.61
CA GLU A 34 14.43 7.78 -9.87
C GLU A 34 14.69 8.11 -11.34
N ASN A 35 15.73 7.51 -11.92
CA ASN A 35 16.08 7.75 -13.32
C ASN A 35 15.01 7.23 -14.28
N SER A 36 14.42 6.07 -13.99
CA SER A 36 13.40 5.45 -14.84
C SER A 36 12.08 6.23 -14.83
N HIS A 37 11.70 6.84 -13.71
CA HIS A 37 10.45 7.58 -13.55
C HIS A 37 10.60 9.11 -13.55
N LYS A 38 11.78 9.66 -13.91
CA LYS A 38 12.11 11.09 -13.75
C LYS A 38 11.14 12.06 -14.42
N ASP A 39 10.56 11.65 -15.57
CA ASP A 39 9.66 12.49 -16.36
C ASP A 39 8.18 12.10 -16.19
N GLN A 40 7.88 11.24 -15.23
CA GLN A 40 6.52 10.75 -14.95
C GLN A 40 5.92 11.45 -13.74
N PHE A 41 4.60 11.69 -13.79
CA PHE A 41 3.84 12.36 -12.75
C PHE A 41 2.58 11.57 -12.41
N ARG A 42 2.20 11.60 -11.13
CA ARG A 42 0.95 11.03 -10.61
C ARG A 42 -0.25 11.95 -10.94
N ALA A 43 -1.46 11.43 -10.75
CA ALA A 43 -2.69 12.23 -10.90
C ALA A 43 -2.76 13.43 -9.92
N SER A 44 -2.00 13.43 -8.84
CA SER A 44 -1.83 14.54 -7.90
C SER A 44 -0.97 15.69 -8.47
N GLY A 45 -0.17 15.42 -9.51
CA GLY A 45 0.86 16.32 -10.01
C GLY A 45 2.25 16.10 -9.36
N ASP A 46 2.34 15.22 -8.38
CA ASP A 46 3.62 14.86 -7.76
C ASP A 46 4.47 13.98 -8.69
N PRO A 47 5.82 14.01 -8.57
CA PRO A 47 6.70 13.07 -9.26
C PRO A 47 6.30 11.62 -8.98
N TYR A 48 6.33 10.77 -10.02
CA TYR A 48 5.89 9.37 -9.91
C TYR A 48 6.66 8.59 -8.84
N ILE A 49 7.96 8.87 -8.67
CA ILE A 49 8.86 8.20 -7.74
C ILE A 49 8.36 8.20 -6.28
N ILE A 50 7.49 9.14 -5.90
CA ILE A 50 6.88 9.18 -4.56
C ILE A 50 6.10 7.89 -4.29
N HIS A 51 5.47 7.30 -5.32
CA HIS A 51 4.73 6.06 -5.17
C HIS A 51 5.61 4.87 -4.80
N PRO A 52 6.66 4.49 -5.55
CA PRO A 52 7.59 3.46 -5.14
C PRO A 52 8.21 3.69 -3.75
N TYR A 53 8.48 4.92 -3.36
CA TYR A 53 8.98 5.22 -2.02
C TYR A 53 7.96 4.90 -0.92
N GLU A 54 6.70 5.26 -1.09
CA GLU A 54 5.66 4.97 -0.08
C GLU A 54 5.33 3.46 -0.02
N VAL A 55 5.42 2.75 -1.14
CA VAL A 55 5.34 1.28 -1.16
C VAL A 55 6.51 0.68 -0.38
N CYS A 56 7.74 1.09 -0.70
CA CYS A 56 8.96 0.67 -0.01
C CYS A 56 8.88 0.92 1.50
N LYS A 57 8.45 2.11 1.92
CA LYS A 57 8.28 2.48 3.32
C LYS A 57 7.30 1.56 4.04
N SER A 58 6.17 1.24 3.41
CA SER A 58 5.18 0.30 3.97
C SER A 58 5.77 -1.10 4.19
N LEU A 59 6.65 -1.56 3.30
CA LEU A 59 7.34 -2.84 3.43
C LEU A 59 8.44 -2.81 4.53
N ILE A 60 9.12 -1.68 4.69
CA ILE A 60 10.09 -1.45 5.79
C ILE A 60 9.39 -1.46 7.15
N GLU A 61 8.22 -0.85 7.26
CA GLU A 61 7.43 -0.85 8.50
C GLU A 61 7.01 -2.27 8.92
N LEU A 62 6.82 -3.18 7.95
CA LEU A 62 6.60 -4.61 8.20
C LEU A 62 7.90 -5.41 8.49
N LYS A 63 9.06 -4.76 8.46
CA LYS A 63 10.38 -5.37 8.68
C LYS A 63 10.69 -6.54 7.73
N LEU A 64 10.30 -6.40 6.46
CA LEU A 64 10.54 -7.42 5.44
C LEU A 64 12.02 -7.45 4.99
N ASP A 65 12.41 -8.50 4.28
CA ASP A 65 13.78 -8.69 3.78
C ASP A 65 14.19 -7.66 2.71
N THR A 66 15.49 -7.56 2.45
CA THR A 66 16.08 -6.60 1.52
C THR A 66 15.53 -6.74 0.10
N GLU A 67 15.38 -7.96 -0.40
CA GLU A 67 14.86 -8.23 -1.74
C GLU A 67 13.44 -7.75 -1.91
N THR A 68 12.59 -7.95 -0.91
CA THR A 68 11.18 -7.49 -0.91
C THR A 68 11.10 -5.96 -0.91
N VAL A 69 11.91 -5.29 -0.10
CA VAL A 69 11.93 -3.82 0.01
C VAL A 69 12.44 -3.20 -1.30
N ILE A 70 13.52 -3.74 -1.88
CA ILE A 70 14.05 -3.31 -3.18
C ILE A 70 13.02 -3.55 -4.29
N THR A 71 12.33 -4.69 -4.27
CA THR A 71 11.24 -4.95 -5.23
C THR A 71 10.15 -3.91 -5.13
N GLY A 72 9.80 -3.44 -3.93
CA GLY A 72 8.85 -2.34 -3.75
C GLY A 72 9.27 -1.02 -4.41
N LEU A 73 10.58 -0.75 -4.53
CA LEU A 73 11.10 0.40 -5.30
C LEU A 73 11.04 0.18 -6.81
N LEU A 74 11.19 -1.06 -7.26
CA LEU A 74 11.37 -1.41 -8.68
C LEU A 74 10.11 -2.04 -9.31
N HIS A 75 9.00 -2.13 -8.59
CA HIS A 75 7.85 -2.94 -9.00
C HIS A 75 7.23 -2.49 -10.34
N ASP A 76 7.19 -1.18 -10.60
CA ASP A 76 6.62 -0.60 -11.83
C ASP A 76 7.66 -0.32 -12.92
N VAL A 77 8.98 -0.49 -12.63
CA VAL A 77 10.05 -0.07 -13.54
C VAL A 77 9.98 -0.80 -14.89
N ILE A 78 9.64 -2.10 -14.89
CA ILE A 78 9.53 -2.88 -16.14
C ILE A 78 8.26 -2.53 -16.93
N GLU A 79 7.17 -2.20 -16.26
CA GLU A 79 5.87 -1.99 -16.89
C GLU A 79 5.72 -0.58 -17.42
N ASP A 80 6.18 0.39 -16.66
CA ASP A 80 5.93 1.82 -16.93
C ASP A 80 7.13 2.54 -17.54
N THR A 81 8.26 1.85 -17.80
CA THR A 81 9.49 2.46 -18.33
C THR A 81 10.17 1.58 -19.38
N GLU A 82 11.24 2.12 -19.98
CA GLU A 82 12.06 1.40 -20.97
C GLU A 82 13.07 0.42 -20.32
N PHE A 83 13.11 0.31 -18.99
CA PHE A 83 14.05 -0.57 -18.28
C PHE A 83 13.71 -2.03 -18.53
N SER A 84 14.64 -2.77 -19.10
CA SER A 84 14.39 -4.13 -19.57
C SER A 84 14.48 -5.18 -18.47
N LYS A 85 13.82 -6.34 -18.69
CA LYS A 85 13.92 -7.50 -17.81
C LYS A 85 15.35 -8.02 -17.66
N ASP A 86 16.14 -7.99 -18.73
CA ASP A 86 17.53 -8.44 -18.73
C ASP A 86 18.42 -7.51 -17.89
N GLU A 87 18.20 -6.21 -18.00
CA GLU A 87 18.88 -5.22 -17.15
C GLU A 87 18.52 -5.38 -15.67
N LEU A 88 17.24 -5.59 -15.35
CA LEU A 88 16.81 -5.87 -13.98
C LEU A 88 17.53 -7.10 -13.41
N LYS A 89 17.50 -8.20 -14.13
CA LYS A 89 18.15 -9.44 -13.71
C LYS A 89 19.65 -9.28 -13.55
N LYS A 90 20.33 -8.62 -14.48
CA LYS A 90 21.77 -8.34 -14.44
C LYS A 90 22.16 -7.46 -13.26
N ASN A 91 21.36 -6.45 -12.94
CA ASN A 91 21.66 -5.45 -11.91
C ASN A 91 21.30 -5.90 -10.51
N PHE A 92 20.22 -6.70 -10.34
CA PHE A 92 19.63 -7.00 -9.04
C PHE A 92 19.53 -8.50 -8.72
N GLY A 93 19.83 -9.36 -9.70
CA GLY A 93 19.88 -10.83 -9.53
C GLY A 93 18.51 -11.50 -9.65
N ASP A 94 18.54 -12.84 -9.56
CA ASP A 94 17.37 -13.69 -9.82
C ASP A 94 16.25 -13.55 -8.78
N ALA A 95 16.58 -13.26 -7.53
CA ALA A 95 15.60 -13.16 -6.46
C ALA A 95 14.68 -11.95 -6.67
N ILE A 96 15.25 -10.75 -6.86
CA ILE A 96 14.47 -9.51 -7.10
C ILE A 96 13.76 -9.59 -8.45
N PHE A 97 14.45 -10.09 -9.49
CA PHE A 97 13.82 -10.32 -10.79
C PHE A 97 12.61 -11.23 -10.69
N GLY A 98 12.70 -12.33 -9.93
CA GLY A 98 11.58 -13.26 -9.75
C GLY A 98 10.35 -12.63 -9.07
N LEU A 99 10.58 -11.73 -8.12
CA LEU A 99 9.50 -10.99 -7.44
C LEU A 99 8.83 -9.99 -8.38
N VAL A 100 9.61 -9.18 -9.12
CA VAL A 100 9.07 -8.22 -10.09
C VAL A 100 8.33 -8.94 -11.23
N ASP A 101 8.89 -10.01 -11.80
CA ASP A 101 8.20 -10.81 -12.85
C ASP A 101 6.90 -11.44 -12.32
N GLY A 102 6.85 -11.77 -11.03
CA GLY A 102 5.64 -12.24 -10.35
C GLY A 102 4.56 -11.17 -10.28
N LEU A 103 4.95 -9.92 -9.99
CA LEU A 103 4.04 -8.77 -9.95
C LEU A 103 3.47 -8.49 -11.35
N THR A 104 4.31 -8.35 -12.37
CA THR A 104 3.90 -8.15 -13.77
C THR A 104 2.87 -9.20 -14.24
N LYS A 105 3.04 -10.47 -13.83
CA LYS A 105 2.05 -11.52 -14.14
C LYS A 105 0.70 -11.28 -13.47
N ILE A 106 0.69 -10.76 -12.25
CA ILE A 106 -0.54 -10.42 -11.52
C ILE A 106 -1.23 -9.25 -12.23
N ASP A 107 -0.49 -8.18 -12.59
CA ASP A 107 -1.03 -7.02 -13.27
C ASP A 107 -1.67 -7.38 -14.61
N PHE A 108 -1.02 -8.21 -15.40
CA PHE A 108 -1.60 -8.75 -16.63
C PHE A 108 -2.92 -9.53 -16.42
N LEU A 109 -3.08 -10.23 -15.28
CA LEU A 109 -4.33 -10.89 -14.93
C LEU A 109 -5.42 -9.90 -14.51
N GLU A 110 -5.05 -8.78 -13.89
CA GLU A 110 -5.97 -7.70 -13.51
C GLU A 110 -6.55 -6.99 -14.72
N GLU A 111 -5.73 -6.63 -15.70
CA GLU A 111 -6.13 -5.90 -16.91
C GLU A 111 -7.18 -6.63 -17.75
N LYS A 112 -7.18 -7.95 -17.72
CA LYS A 112 -8.11 -8.78 -18.51
C LYS A 112 -9.55 -8.78 -18.04
N LYS A 113 -9.88 -8.22 -16.84
CA LYS A 113 -11.23 -8.28 -16.26
C LYS A 113 -11.63 -6.95 -15.63
N THR A 114 -12.62 -6.29 -16.22
CA THR A 114 -13.03 -4.93 -15.84
C THR A 114 -14.18 -4.85 -14.82
N THR A 115 -14.99 -5.91 -14.65
CA THR A 115 -16.10 -5.95 -13.66
C THR A 115 -16.22 -7.35 -13.07
N ARG A 116 -16.40 -7.45 -11.75
CA ARG A 116 -16.45 -8.74 -11.05
C ARG A 116 -17.62 -8.80 -10.08
N SER A 117 -18.39 -9.87 -10.17
CA SER A 117 -19.31 -10.29 -9.12
C SER A 117 -18.51 -10.84 -7.91
N GLU A 118 -19.15 -11.00 -6.74
CA GLU A 118 -18.49 -11.58 -5.54
C GLU A 118 -17.85 -12.95 -5.81
N LYS A 119 -18.54 -13.80 -6.62
CA LYS A 119 -18.03 -15.12 -7.01
C LYS A 119 -16.78 -15.03 -7.89
N GLU A 120 -16.75 -14.08 -8.81
CA GLU A 120 -15.58 -13.82 -9.67
C GLU A 120 -14.42 -13.25 -8.87
N ALA A 121 -14.69 -12.39 -7.90
CA ALA A 121 -13.69 -11.87 -6.96
C ALA A 121 -13.07 -13.00 -6.13
N GLU A 122 -13.85 -13.95 -5.61
CA GLU A 122 -13.34 -15.10 -4.88
C GLU A 122 -12.45 -16.00 -5.75
N ASN A 123 -12.87 -16.27 -6.98
CA ASN A 123 -12.06 -17.04 -7.93
C ASN A 123 -10.76 -16.31 -8.30
N PHE A 124 -10.82 -14.99 -8.42
CA PHE A 124 -9.63 -14.18 -8.70
C PHE A 124 -8.67 -14.15 -7.50
N ARG A 125 -9.15 -14.03 -6.27
CA ARG A 125 -8.32 -14.17 -5.07
C ARG A 125 -7.58 -15.51 -5.03
N LYS A 126 -8.29 -16.61 -5.36
CA LYS A 126 -7.68 -17.94 -5.46
C LYS A 126 -6.62 -17.99 -6.55
N LEU A 127 -6.89 -17.36 -7.69
CA LEU A 127 -5.93 -17.27 -8.80
C LEU A 127 -4.69 -16.46 -8.38
N LEU A 128 -4.83 -15.33 -7.73
CA LEU A 128 -3.71 -14.54 -7.20
C LEU A 128 -2.83 -15.37 -6.27
N ILE A 129 -3.45 -16.05 -5.30
CA ILE A 129 -2.72 -16.89 -4.34
C ILE A 129 -2.01 -18.05 -5.05
N SER A 130 -2.63 -18.68 -6.04
CA SER A 130 -2.03 -19.81 -6.77
C SER A 130 -0.95 -19.38 -7.76
N THR A 131 -1.02 -18.15 -8.29
CA THR A 131 -0.05 -17.61 -9.25
C THR A 131 1.20 -17.09 -8.55
N ALA A 132 1.05 -16.55 -7.37
CA ALA A 132 2.15 -16.08 -6.56
C ALA A 132 2.97 -17.28 -6.03
N LYS A 133 4.04 -17.62 -6.71
CA LYS A 133 5.00 -18.64 -6.25
C LYS A 133 5.68 -18.25 -4.94
N ASP A 134 5.76 -16.96 -4.67
CA ASP A 134 6.34 -16.36 -3.47
C ASP A 134 5.30 -15.42 -2.85
N ILE A 135 5.01 -15.60 -1.57
CA ILE A 135 4.04 -14.79 -0.82
C ILE A 135 4.40 -13.30 -0.79
N ARG A 136 5.69 -12.98 -0.91
CA ARG A 136 6.19 -11.60 -0.93
C ARG A 136 5.60 -10.79 -2.11
N VAL A 137 5.34 -11.43 -3.24
CA VAL A 137 4.66 -10.82 -4.39
C VAL A 137 3.28 -10.27 -4.00
N LEU A 138 2.50 -11.05 -3.23
CA LEU A 138 1.18 -10.60 -2.76
C LEU A 138 1.29 -9.47 -1.73
N ILE A 139 2.31 -9.50 -0.89
CA ILE A 139 2.54 -8.45 0.12
C ILE A 139 2.93 -7.13 -0.57
N ILE A 140 3.81 -7.18 -1.57
CA ILE A 140 4.19 -5.98 -2.34
C ILE A 140 2.96 -5.44 -3.09
N LYS A 141 2.17 -6.30 -3.72
CA LYS A 141 0.93 -5.88 -4.42
C LYS A 141 -0.10 -5.26 -3.48
N LEU A 142 -0.20 -5.74 -2.23
CA LEU A 142 -1.02 -5.10 -1.20
C LEU A 142 -0.49 -3.73 -0.78
N ALA A 143 0.83 -3.57 -0.66
CA ALA A 143 1.46 -2.28 -0.35
C ALA A 143 1.25 -1.26 -1.47
N ASP A 144 1.38 -1.70 -2.74
CA ASP A 144 1.03 -0.90 -3.92
C ASP A 144 -0.44 -0.45 -3.87
N ARG A 145 -1.37 -1.40 -3.70
CA ARG A 145 -2.81 -1.10 -3.60
C ARG A 145 -3.13 -0.16 -2.44
N LEU A 146 -2.45 -0.33 -1.30
CA LEU A 146 -2.61 0.54 -0.14
C LEU A 146 -2.25 1.99 -0.44
N HIS A 147 -1.14 2.24 -1.15
CA HIS A 147 -0.77 3.59 -1.57
C HIS A 147 -1.74 4.13 -2.63
N ASN A 148 -2.10 3.33 -3.61
CA ASN A 148 -3.04 3.71 -4.67
C ASN A 148 -4.42 4.11 -4.12
N ILE A 149 -4.95 3.39 -3.12
CA ILE A 149 -6.24 3.76 -2.51
C ILE A 149 -6.15 5.03 -1.67
N LYS A 150 -5.03 5.28 -0.97
CA LYS A 150 -4.80 6.50 -0.20
C LYS A 150 -4.80 7.75 -1.09
N THR A 151 -4.35 7.62 -2.34
CA THR A 151 -4.23 8.71 -3.31
C THR A 151 -5.38 8.75 -4.32
N ILE A 152 -6.40 7.91 -4.17
CA ILE A 152 -7.51 7.75 -5.13
C ILE A 152 -8.33 9.03 -5.34
N HIS A 153 -8.35 9.91 -4.33
CA HIS A 153 -9.08 11.19 -4.38
C HIS A 153 -8.54 12.17 -5.44
N TYR A 154 -7.29 11.99 -5.90
CA TYR A 154 -6.72 12.77 -7.00
C TYR A 154 -7.24 12.36 -8.38
N PHE A 155 -7.84 11.17 -8.54
CA PHE A 155 -8.45 10.78 -9.81
C PHE A 155 -9.70 11.62 -10.09
N LYS A 156 -9.71 12.35 -11.21
CA LYS A 156 -10.87 13.16 -11.64
C LYS A 156 -12.04 12.29 -12.10
N ASP A 157 -11.75 11.12 -12.67
CA ASP A 157 -12.73 10.16 -13.14
C ASP A 157 -13.40 9.43 -11.96
N VAL A 158 -14.67 9.74 -11.73
CA VAL A 158 -15.49 9.18 -10.65
C VAL A 158 -15.72 7.68 -10.84
N GLU A 159 -15.96 7.24 -12.09
CA GLU A 159 -16.22 5.82 -12.38
C GLU A 159 -14.95 4.99 -12.19
N LYS A 160 -13.78 5.52 -12.56
CA LYS A 160 -12.50 4.91 -12.24
C LYS A 160 -12.30 4.77 -10.72
N ARG A 161 -12.60 5.82 -9.94
CA ARG A 161 -12.54 5.75 -8.47
C ARG A 161 -13.44 4.65 -7.90
N LYS A 162 -14.70 4.58 -8.35
CA LYS A 162 -15.65 3.55 -7.91
C LYS A 162 -15.18 2.15 -8.26
N ARG A 163 -14.68 1.95 -9.48
CA ARG A 163 -14.16 0.65 -9.93
C ARG A 163 -12.99 0.18 -9.06
N VAL A 164 -11.99 1.04 -8.86
CA VAL A 164 -10.82 0.73 -8.03
C VAL A 164 -11.23 0.47 -6.57
N SER A 165 -12.15 1.27 -6.02
CA SER A 165 -12.65 1.08 -4.66
C SER A 165 -13.41 -0.24 -4.51
N ASN A 166 -14.27 -0.59 -5.47
CA ASN A 166 -15.02 -1.84 -5.45
C ASN A 166 -14.09 -3.06 -5.55
N GLU A 167 -13.11 -3.01 -6.44
CA GLU A 167 -12.08 -4.04 -6.58
C GLU A 167 -11.28 -4.20 -5.28
N THR A 168 -10.91 -3.08 -4.66
CA THR A 168 -10.20 -3.07 -3.37
C THR A 168 -11.01 -3.76 -2.28
N LEU A 169 -12.31 -3.48 -2.15
CA LEU A 169 -13.18 -4.14 -1.17
C LEU A 169 -13.37 -5.62 -1.45
N LEU A 170 -13.54 -6.01 -2.71
CA LEU A 170 -13.86 -7.38 -3.06
C LEU A 170 -12.63 -8.30 -3.08
N ILE A 171 -11.44 -7.78 -3.32
CA ILE A 171 -10.23 -8.59 -3.53
C ILE A 171 -9.17 -8.30 -2.47
N TYR A 172 -8.72 -7.04 -2.39
CA TYR A 172 -7.51 -6.70 -1.63
C TYR A 172 -7.74 -6.63 -0.12
N ALA A 173 -8.87 -6.11 0.34
CA ALA A 173 -9.17 -6.09 1.77
C ALA A 173 -9.32 -7.51 2.36
N PRO A 174 -10.07 -8.45 1.73
CA PRO A 174 -10.09 -9.84 2.17
C PRO A 174 -8.73 -10.55 2.05
N LEU A 175 -7.90 -10.19 1.06
CA LEU A 175 -6.55 -10.73 0.93
C LEU A 175 -5.66 -10.24 2.10
N ALA A 176 -5.70 -8.96 2.42
CA ALA A 176 -5.00 -8.39 3.58
C ALA A 176 -5.41 -9.08 4.89
N GLN A 177 -6.70 -9.35 5.08
CA GLN A 177 -7.21 -10.10 6.22
C GLN A 177 -6.64 -11.51 6.30
N ARG A 178 -6.62 -12.25 5.19
CA ARG A 178 -6.06 -13.62 5.13
C ARG A 178 -4.57 -13.68 5.45
N LEU A 179 -3.84 -12.59 5.12
CA LEU A 179 -2.42 -12.46 5.42
C LEU A 179 -2.14 -11.87 6.81
N GLY A 180 -3.17 -11.52 7.58
CA GLY A 180 -3.03 -10.99 8.94
C GLY A 180 -2.73 -9.49 9.00
N PHE A 181 -2.87 -8.74 7.90
CA PHE A 181 -2.62 -7.29 7.84
C PHE A 181 -3.88 -6.49 8.19
N GLU A 182 -4.36 -6.61 9.43
CA GLU A 182 -5.62 -5.98 9.89
C GLU A 182 -5.62 -4.45 9.76
N ASN A 183 -4.49 -3.79 10.01
CA ASN A 183 -4.38 -2.33 9.82
C ASN A 183 -4.54 -1.95 8.34
N TRP A 184 -3.90 -2.66 7.44
CA TRP A 184 -4.02 -2.42 5.99
C TRP A 184 -5.45 -2.70 5.51
N LYS A 185 -6.04 -3.82 5.94
CA LYS A 185 -7.44 -4.15 5.66
C LYS A 185 -8.36 -3.00 6.06
N SER A 186 -8.24 -2.51 7.29
CA SER A 186 -9.06 -1.41 7.80
C SER A 186 -8.94 -0.14 6.93
N ILE A 187 -7.73 0.22 6.51
CA ILE A 187 -7.50 1.38 5.64
C ILE A 187 -8.13 1.15 4.26
N LEU A 188 -7.91 -0.04 3.66
CA LEU A 188 -8.47 -0.41 2.36
C LEU A 188 -10.01 -0.36 2.39
N GLU A 189 -10.65 -0.92 3.41
CA GLU A 189 -12.10 -0.92 3.58
C GLU A 189 -12.66 0.49 3.79
N ASN A 190 -12.10 1.26 4.73
CA ASN A 190 -12.61 2.59 5.07
C ASN A 190 -12.55 3.57 3.91
N ILE A 191 -11.41 3.64 3.19
CA ILE A 191 -11.27 4.56 2.06
C ILE A 191 -12.17 4.12 0.90
N SER A 192 -12.21 2.82 0.60
CA SER A 192 -13.06 2.30 -0.47
C SER A 192 -14.54 2.51 -0.17
N PHE A 193 -14.98 2.24 1.06
CA PHE A 193 -16.36 2.47 1.47
C PHE A 193 -16.75 3.95 1.40
N LYS A 194 -15.87 4.85 1.84
CA LYS A 194 -16.06 6.30 1.71
C LYS A 194 -16.27 6.73 0.26
N ASN A 195 -15.51 6.17 -0.68
CA ASN A 195 -15.64 6.49 -2.10
C ASN A 195 -16.91 5.92 -2.74
N LEU A 196 -17.36 4.75 -2.32
CA LEU A 196 -18.54 4.08 -2.87
C LEU A 196 -19.85 4.60 -2.27
N HIS A 197 -19.85 4.91 -0.97
CA HIS A 197 -21.04 5.26 -0.19
C HIS A 197 -20.79 6.49 0.70
N PRO A 198 -20.45 7.67 0.12
CA PRO A 198 -20.04 8.86 0.89
C PRO A 198 -21.10 9.32 1.88
N ASP A 199 -22.37 9.31 1.50
CA ASP A 199 -23.47 9.76 2.36
C ASP A 199 -23.64 8.85 3.58
N ILE A 200 -23.53 7.54 3.38
CA ILE A 200 -23.62 6.56 4.48
C ILE A 200 -22.40 6.68 5.39
N PHE A 201 -21.22 6.83 4.81
CA PHE A 201 -19.97 7.00 5.55
C PHE A 201 -20.03 8.25 6.46
N ASN A 202 -20.46 9.39 5.92
CA ASN A 202 -20.59 10.63 6.69
C ASN A 202 -21.61 10.49 7.83
N ARG A 203 -22.79 9.89 7.57
CA ARG A 203 -23.79 9.63 8.61
C ARG A 203 -23.29 8.73 9.74
N ILE A 204 -22.47 7.73 9.42
CA ILE A 204 -21.85 6.85 10.43
C ILE A 204 -20.84 7.65 11.24
N ASN A 205 -19.96 8.42 10.61
CA ASN A 205 -18.98 9.24 11.32
C ASN A 205 -19.62 10.27 12.23
N ASP A 206 -20.66 10.98 11.76
CA ASP A 206 -21.41 11.93 12.61
C ASP A 206 -21.98 11.26 13.86
N LYS A 207 -22.49 10.03 13.74
CA LYS A 207 -22.98 9.27 14.90
C LYS A 207 -21.84 8.87 15.84
N ILE A 208 -20.72 8.42 15.29
CA ILE A 208 -19.53 8.05 16.07
C ILE A 208 -19.03 9.28 16.84
N ASP A 209 -18.83 10.41 16.17
CA ASP A 209 -18.34 11.66 16.77
C ASP A 209 -19.28 12.16 17.89
N ASN A 210 -20.59 12.11 17.66
CA ASN A 210 -21.58 12.47 18.69
C ASN A 210 -21.53 11.51 19.89
N THR A 211 -21.33 10.22 19.66
CA THR A 211 -21.19 9.23 20.73
C THR A 211 -19.91 9.48 21.54
N PHE A 212 -18.79 9.75 20.87
CA PHE A 212 -17.54 10.07 21.56
C PHE A 212 -17.63 11.36 22.38
N LYS A 213 -18.25 12.44 21.85
CA LYS A 213 -18.46 13.69 22.60
C LYS A 213 -19.28 13.44 23.87
N ASN A 214 -20.33 12.61 23.78
CA ASN A 214 -21.16 12.28 24.94
C ASN A 214 -20.37 11.43 25.97
N LEU A 215 -19.54 10.50 25.51
CA LEU A 215 -18.67 9.70 26.40
C LEU A 215 -17.62 10.59 27.07
N GLU A 216 -16.98 11.49 26.34
CA GLU A 216 -15.98 12.41 26.91
C GLU A 216 -16.58 13.29 28.01
N SER A 217 -17.78 13.84 27.82
CA SER A 217 -18.49 14.58 28.86
C SER A 217 -18.75 13.71 30.09
N SER A 218 -19.20 12.48 29.92
CA SER A 218 -19.45 11.53 31.01
C SER A 218 -18.16 11.15 31.77
N PHE A 219 -17.01 11.05 31.08
CA PHE A 219 -15.72 10.81 31.72
C PHE A 219 -15.26 12.01 32.57
N ILE A 220 -15.47 13.24 32.07
CA ILE A 220 -15.16 14.48 32.83
C ILE A 220 -16.03 14.55 34.10
N ASP A 221 -17.33 14.24 33.99
CA ASP A 221 -18.24 14.24 35.12
C ASP A 221 -17.82 13.19 36.16
N LEU A 222 -17.44 11.98 35.74
CA LEU A 222 -16.93 10.93 36.59
C LEU A 222 -15.63 11.33 37.30
N GLU A 223 -14.69 11.93 36.56
CA GLU A 223 -13.42 12.40 37.12
C GLU A 223 -13.65 13.48 38.20
N ASN A 224 -14.56 14.43 37.95
CA ASN A 224 -14.93 15.45 38.91
C ASN A 224 -15.56 14.85 40.19
N LEU A 225 -16.46 13.89 40.00
CA LEU A 225 -17.10 13.16 41.13
C LEU A 225 -16.07 12.40 41.97
N MET A 226 -15.10 11.72 41.32
CA MET A 226 -14.00 11.04 42.00
C MET A 226 -13.11 12.01 42.78
N LYS A 227 -12.74 13.14 42.20
CA LYS A 227 -11.95 14.18 42.91
C LYS A 227 -12.67 14.72 44.12
N GLU A 228 -13.97 14.95 44.03
CA GLU A 228 -14.79 15.42 45.14
C GLU A 228 -14.89 14.41 46.26
N GLN A 229 -14.96 13.11 45.96
CA GLN A 229 -15.03 12.04 46.96
C GLN A 229 -13.66 11.78 47.63
N LEU A 230 -12.56 11.96 46.91
CA LEU A 230 -11.20 11.74 47.42
C LEU A 230 -10.66 12.96 48.21
N SER A 231 -11.33 14.10 48.13
CA SER A 231 -10.97 15.32 48.89
C SER A 231 -11.69 15.45 50.23
N LYS A 232 -12.57 14.50 50.57
CA LYS A 232 -13.24 14.34 51.88
C LYS A 232 -12.54 13.33 52.74
#